data_33c79f1c96d3ca6cf0ab4688c690c07e
#
_entry.id   33c79f1c96d3ca6cf0ab4688c690c07e
#
_cell.length_a   1.000
_cell.length_b   1.000
_cell.length_c   1.000
_cell.angle_alpha   90.00
_cell.angle_beta   90.00
_cell.angle_gamma   90.00
#
_symmetry.space_group_name_H-M   'P 1'
#
loop_
_entity.id
_entity.type
_entity.pdbx_description
1 polymer ?
#
loop_
_entity_poly.entity_id
_entity_poly.type
_entity_poly.pdbx_seq_one_letter_code
_entity_poly.pdbx_strand_id
1 'polypeptide(L)'
;MAEDKRQKDDDTSKLKRKEYEKELHRLQAELCRLQAWVKHKGLRIMVLFEGRDGAGKGGTIRAITERVSPRVFRVVALPAPTDREKTQMYIQRYMAHFPAAGEIVIFDRSWYNRAGVERVMGFCNKEQYESFLEHCPIFEGYITKSGIVLIKYWLEVSNEEQARRFGARVEDPVRQWKLSPMDLPSRERWYDYSRARDRMLDATDSKHAPWHIVRSDDKKRARLNCITHLLSLIPYKKLPREKIKIPTRSNKGRYDDHATMKKRGFIPEVY
;
A
#
# COMPACT_ATOMS: atom_id res chain seq x y z
N MET A 1 -17.41 14.30 36.54
CA MET A 1 -17.46 12.81 36.55
C MET A 1 -17.79 12.26 35.17
N ALA A 2 -16.96 12.62 34.15
CA ALA A 2 -17.11 12.12 32.77
C ALA A 2 -15.75 11.82 32.08
N GLU A 3 -14.66 11.71 32.85
CA GLU A 3 -13.31 11.49 32.30
C GLU A 3 -12.76 10.06 32.49
N ASP A 4 -13.54 9.16 33.11
CA ASP A 4 -13.03 7.85 33.53
C ASP A 4 -13.55 6.65 32.70
N LYS A 5 -14.00 6.87 31.47
CA LYS A 5 -14.48 5.77 30.57
C LYS A 5 -13.67 5.53 29.31
N ARG A 6 -12.50 6.17 29.12
CA ARG A 6 -11.67 5.99 27.90
C ARG A 6 -10.43 5.10 28.09
N GLN A 7 -10.26 4.45 29.23
CA GLN A 7 -9.03 3.71 29.59
C GLN A 7 -9.25 2.24 29.93
N LYS A 8 -10.22 1.59 29.27
CA LYS A 8 -10.40 0.12 29.39
C LYS A 8 -10.67 -0.45 28.01
N ASP A 9 -9.63 -0.67 27.20
CA ASP A 9 -9.64 -1.62 26.07
C ASP A 9 -8.23 -1.85 25.48
N ASP A 10 -7.21 -2.01 26.31
CA ASP A 10 -5.84 -2.25 25.83
C ASP A 10 -5.18 -3.50 26.42
N ASP A 11 -5.99 -4.52 26.72
CA ASP A 11 -5.52 -5.89 26.98
C ASP A 11 -5.87 -6.81 25.79
N THR A 12 -5.46 -6.41 24.60
CA THR A 12 -5.53 -7.28 23.43
C THR A 12 -4.30 -8.18 23.42
N SER A 13 -4.43 -9.39 23.94
CA SER A 13 -3.42 -10.45 23.82
C SER A 13 -2.79 -10.46 22.41
N LYS A 14 -1.46 -10.57 22.31
CA LYS A 14 -0.74 -10.60 21.01
C LYS A 14 -1.35 -11.66 20.10
N LEU A 15 -1.81 -11.27 18.92
CA LEU A 15 -2.35 -12.18 17.93
C LEU A 15 -1.34 -13.29 17.59
N LYS A 16 -1.68 -14.55 17.85
CA LYS A 16 -0.80 -15.70 17.62
C LYS A 16 -0.50 -15.83 16.13
N ARG A 17 0.69 -16.34 15.80
CA ARG A 17 1.13 -16.45 14.40
C ARG A 17 0.18 -17.30 13.56
N LYS A 18 -0.23 -18.47 14.09
CA LYS A 18 -1.13 -19.39 13.38
C LYS A 18 -2.51 -18.76 13.09
N GLU A 19 -3.06 -18.01 14.04
CA GLU A 19 -4.34 -17.30 13.87
C GLU A 19 -4.22 -16.19 12.80
N TYR A 20 -3.13 -15.42 12.86
CA TYR A 20 -2.84 -14.40 11.86
C TYR A 20 -2.73 -14.98 10.45
N GLU A 21 -1.97 -16.07 10.29
CA GLU A 21 -1.75 -16.71 8.98
C GLU A 21 -3.06 -17.29 8.42
N LYS A 22 -3.90 -17.90 9.26
CA LYS A 22 -5.22 -18.39 8.88
C LYS A 22 -6.13 -17.27 8.39
N GLU A 23 -6.21 -16.18 9.15
CA GLU A 23 -7.08 -15.05 8.80
C GLU A 23 -6.56 -14.29 7.60
N LEU A 24 -5.25 -14.09 7.48
CA LEU A 24 -4.64 -13.48 6.31
C LEU A 24 -4.94 -14.29 5.05
N HIS A 25 -4.83 -15.62 5.10
CA HIS A 25 -5.15 -16.48 3.96
C HIS A 25 -6.63 -16.35 3.54
N ARG A 26 -7.53 -16.30 4.51
CA ARG A 26 -8.97 -16.07 4.27
C ARG A 26 -9.20 -14.73 3.54
N LEU A 27 -8.59 -13.67 4.04
CA LEU A 27 -8.70 -12.32 3.45
C LEU A 27 -8.05 -12.25 2.05
N GLN A 28 -6.92 -12.94 1.84
CA GLN A 28 -6.29 -13.02 0.51
C GLN A 28 -7.18 -13.76 -0.50
N ALA A 29 -7.94 -14.77 -0.07
CA ALA A 29 -8.93 -15.40 -0.94
C ALA A 29 -10.05 -14.41 -1.33
N GLU A 30 -10.48 -13.51 -0.42
CA GLU A 30 -11.42 -12.45 -0.74
C GLU A 30 -10.83 -11.41 -1.71
N LEU A 31 -9.56 -11.04 -1.55
CA LEU A 31 -8.87 -10.17 -2.51
C LEU A 31 -8.82 -10.78 -3.92
N CYS A 32 -8.66 -12.10 -4.04
CA CYS A 32 -8.77 -12.79 -5.33
C CYS A 32 -10.20 -12.72 -5.92
N ARG A 33 -11.24 -12.74 -5.09
CA ARG A 33 -12.63 -12.54 -5.53
C ARG A 33 -12.86 -11.09 -5.98
N LEU A 34 -12.37 -10.13 -5.20
CA LEU A 34 -12.39 -8.72 -5.57
C LEU A 34 -11.68 -8.49 -6.91
N GLN A 35 -10.50 -9.08 -7.11
CA GLN A 35 -9.76 -9.02 -8.37
C GLN A 35 -10.61 -9.47 -9.57
N ALA A 36 -11.27 -10.61 -9.45
CA ALA A 36 -12.14 -11.11 -10.52
C ALA A 36 -13.30 -10.15 -10.81
N TRP A 37 -13.89 -9.59 -9.77
CA TRP A 37 -14.96 -8.62 -9.87
C TRP A 37 -14.52 -7.31 -10.53
N VAL A 38 -13.37 -6.77 -10.12
CA VAL A 38 -12.80 -5.54 -10.68
C VAL A 38 -12.57 -5.68 -12.18
N LYS A 39 -12.00 -6.81 -12.62
CA LYS A 39 -11.86 -7.12 -14.04
C LYS A 39 -13.21 -7.23 -14.77
N HIS A 40 -14.16 -7.95 -14.18
CA HIS A 40 -15.48 -8.18 -14.77
C HIS A 40 -16.27 -6.88 -14.95
N LYS A 41 -16.16 -5.97 -13.99
CA LYS A 41 -16.87 -4.68 -14.00
C LYS A 41 -16.10 -3.54 -14.64
N GLY A 42 -14.83 -3.74 -14.98
CA GLY A 42 -13.97 -2.69 -15.48
C GLY A 42 -13.75 -1.56 -14.46
N LEU A 43 -13.81 -1.86 -13.16
CA LEU A 43 -13.60 -0.85 -12.11
C LEU A 43 -12.17 -0.31 -12.17
N ARG A 44 -12.01 0.96 -11.85
CA ARG A 44 -10.74 1.64 -11.71
C ARG A 44 -10.57 2.04 -10.25
N ILE A 45 -9.59 1.47 -9.58
CA ILE A 45 -9.39 1.68 -8.14
C ILE A 45 -7.97 2.17 -7.90
N MET A 46 -7.85 3.18 -7.06
CA MET A 46 -6.58 3.75 -6.63
C MET A 46 -6.53 3.75 -5.11
N VAL A 47 -5.46 3.19 -4.54
CA VAL A 47 -5.24 3.12 -3.10
C VAL A 47 -3.92 3.81 -2.76
N LEU A 48 -3.96 4.82 -1.93
CA LEU A 48 -2.78 5.53 -1.46
C LEU A 48 -2.40 5.02 -0.06
N PHE A 49 -1.13 4.68 0.11
CA PHE A 49 -0.56 4.33 1.39
C PHE A 49 0.43 5.40 1.83
N GLU A 50 0.04 6.14 2.84
CA GLU A 50 0.83 7.18 3.49
C GLU A 50 1.09 6.83 4.95
N GLY A 51 1.96 7.58 5.59
CA GLY A 51 2.33 7.37 6.99
C GLY A 51 3.82 7.54 7.23
N ARG A 52 4.19 7.57 8.49
CA ARG A 52 5.58 7.76 8.93
C ARG A 52 6.50 6.67 8.42
N ASP A 53 7.80 6.97 8.40
CA ASP A 53 8.81 5.95 8.19
C ASP A 53 8.75 4.92 9.32
N GLY A 54 8.91 3.65 8.96
CA GLY A 54 8.72 2.57 9.93
C GLY A 54 7.26 2.17 10.20
N ALA A 55 6.24 2.91 9.74
CA ALA A 55 4.82 2.59 9.99
C ALA A 55 4.35 1.24 9.41
N GLY A 56 5.04 0.69 8.41
CA GLY A 56 4.72 -0.65 7.89
C GLY A 56 3.96 -0.67 6.57
N LYS A 57 3.94 0.44 5.83
CA LYS A 57 3.32 0.58 4.50
C LYS A 57 3.63 -0.58 3.56
N GLY A 58 4.89 -0.79 3.20
CA GLY A 58 5.30 -1.85 2.27
C GLY A 58 4.94 -3.26 2.75
N GLY A 59 4.89 -3.52 4.08
CA GLY A 59 4.44 -4.81 4.62
C GLY A 59 2.94 -5.03 4.50
N THR A 60 2.14 -3.96 4.55
CA THR A 60 0.69 -4.01 4.34
C THR A 60 0.38 -4.17 2.85
N ILE A 61 1.05 -3.41 2.00
CA ILE A 61 0.95 -3.53 0.53
C ILE A 61 1.30 -4.95 0.10
N ARG A 62 2.40 -5.53 0.60
CA ARG A 62 2.78 -6.91 0.31
C ARG A 62 1.70 -7.90 0.74
N ALA A 63 1.11 -7.76 1.93
CA ALA A 63 0.06 -8.66 2.40
C ALA A 63 -1.19 -8.62 1.51
N ILE A 64 -1.50 -7.45 0.91
CA ILE A 64 -2.57 -7.28 -0.08
C ILE A 64 -2.20 -7.95 -1.41
N THR A 65 -0.96 -7.78 -1.88
CA THR A 65 -0.58 -8.12 -3.26
C THR A 65 0.00 -9.52 -3.44
N GLU A 66 0.32 -10.22 -2.35
CA GLU A 66 1.06 -11.49 -2.37
C GLU A 66 0.37 -12.61 -3.16
N ARG A 67 -0.97 -12.64 -3.19
CA ARG A 67 -1.75 -13.73 -3.78
C ARG A 67 -2.62 -13.29 -4.97
N VAL A 68 -2.51 -12.06 -5.40
CA VAL A 68 -3.26 -11.50 -6.53
C VAL A 68 -2.37 -11.30 -7.75
N SER A 69 -2.99 -11.14 -8.92
CA SER A 69 -2.25 -10.91 -10.16
C SER A 69 -1.62 -9.53 -10.20
N PRO A 70 -0.31 -9.40 -10.46
CA PRO A 70 0.34 -8.10 -10.64
C PRO A 70 -0.12 -7.33 -11.88
N ARG A 71 -0.85 -7.99 -12.81
CA ARG A 71 -1.48 -7.34 -13.96
C ARG A 71 -2.77 -6.59 -13.57
N VAL A 72 -3.33 -6.89 -12.41
CA VAL A 72 -4.55 -6.25 -11.88
C VAL A 72 -4.21 -5.36 -10.70
N PHE A 73 -3.41 -5.86 -9.76
CA PHE A 73 -2.90 -5.09 -8.63
C PHE A 73 -1.49 -4.61 -8.96
N ARG A 74 -1.37 -3.35 -9.37
CA ARG A 74 -0.07 -2.73 -9.64
C ARG A 74 0.37 -1.89 -8.47
N VAL A 75 1.61 -2.06 -8.05
CA VAL A 75 2.23 -1.24 -7.01
C VAL A 75 3.11 -0.18 -7.68
N VAL A 76 2.94 1.05 -7.28
CA VAL A 76 3.70 2.21 -7.76
C VAL A 76 4.43 2.82 -6.57
N ALA A 77 5.75 2.81 -6.63
CA ALA A 77 6.64 3.47 -5.68
C ALA A 77 7.62 4.32 -6.48
N LEU A 78 7.34 5.62 -6.59
CA LEU A 78 8.15 6.52 -7.40
C LEU A 78 9.42 6.92 -6.65
N PRO A 79 10.58 6.97 -7.33
CA PRO A 79 11.82 7.51 -6.75
C PRO A 79 11.71 9.02 -6.54
N ALA A 80 12.77 9.64 -6.04
CA ALA A 80 12.90 11.09 -6.05
C ALA A 80 12.67 11.65 -7.47
N PRO A 81 12.01 12.83 -7.62
CA PRO A 81 11.74 13.39 -8.92
C PRO A 81 13.05 13.72 -9.66
N THR A 82 13.09 13.41 -10.95
CA THR A 82 14.17 13.81 -11.84
C THR A 82 14.17 15.33 -12.02
N ASP A 83 15.27 15.91 -12.55
CA ASP A 83 15.34 17.36 -12.77
C ASP A 83 14.27 17.84 -13.78
N ARG A 84 13.94 17.01 -14.76
CA ARG A 84 12.82 17.30 -15.66
C ARG A 84 11.48 17.33 -14.91
N GLU A 85 11.19 16.33 -14.06
CA GLU A 85 9.95 16.25 -13.29
C GLU A 85 9.80 17.39 -12.29
N LYS A 86 10.91 17.94 -11.75
CA LYS A 86 10.89 19.11 -10.86
C LYS A 86 10.37 20.37 -11.55
N THR A 87 10.49 20.46 -12.87
CA THR A 87 10.00 21.61 -13.67
C THR A 87 8.60 21.40 -14.24
N GLN A 88 8.04 20.19 -14.11
CA GLN A 88 6.69 19.86 -14.56
C GLN A 88 5.64 20.19 -13.50
N MET A 89 4.37 20.16 -13.88
CA MET A 89 3.29 20.21 -12.92
C MET A 89 3.41 19.04 -11.92
N TYR A 90 3.40 19.33 -10.62
CA TYR A 90 3.75 18.39 -9.56
C TYR A 90 3.04 17.03 -9.66
N ILE A 91 1.74 17.06 -9.97
CA ILE A 91 0.90 15.86 -10.04
C ILE A 91 1.18 15.01 -11.29
N GLN A 92 1.81 15.57 -12.33
CA GLN A 92 1.95 14.95 -13.65
C GLN A 92 2.66 13.60 -13.61
N ARG A 93 3.69 13.46 -12.76
CA ARG A 93 4.44 12.21 -12.61
C ARG A 93 3.61 11.05 -12.05
N TYR A 94 2.54 11.35 -11.30
CA TYR A 94 1.64 10.36 -10.73
C TYR A 94 0.55 9.95 -11.71
N MET A 95 0.08 10.88 -12.54
CA MET A 95 -1.03 10.67 -13.48
C MET A 95 -0.75 9.56 -14.50
N ALA A 96 0.50 9.40 -14.93
CA ALA A 96 0.92 8.35 -15.85
C ALA A 96 0.67 6.93 -15.32
N HIS A 97 0.48 6.78 -14.01
CA HIS A 97 0.28 5.51 -13.32
C HIS A 97 -1.17 5.23 -12.93
N PHE A 98 -2.12 6.09 -13.29
CA PHE A 98 -3.52 5.92 -12.92
C PHE A 98 -4.11 4.63 -13.51
N PRO A 99 -5.13 4.04 -12.84
CA PRO A 99 -5.68 2.77 -13.26
C PRO A 99 -6.46 2.86 -14.56
N ALA A 100 -6.26 1.91 -15.44
CA ALA A 100 -7.16 1.59 -16.54
C ALA A 100 -8.34 0.71 -16.04
N ALA A 101 -9.34 0.48 -16.88
CA ALA A 101 -10.47 -0.38 -16.56
C ALA A 101 -10.00 -1.79 -16.16
N GLY A 102 -10.44 -2.27 -15.01
CA GLY A 102 -10.08 -3.57 -14.46
C GLY A 102 -8.79 -3.59 -13.65
N GLU A 103 -8.24 -2.41 -13.27
CA GLU A 103 -7.01 -2.29 -12.50
C GLU A 103 -7.23 -1.70 -11.10
N ILE A 104 -6.40 -2.16 -10.17
CA ILE A 104 -6.20 -1.60 -8.82
C ILE A 104 -4.75 -1.12 -8.74
N VAL A 105 -4.54 0.18 -8.64
CA VAL A 105 -3.21 0.77 -8.49
C VAL A 105 -3.00 1.15 -7.03
N ILE A 106 -1.92 0.65 -6.44
CA ILE A 106 -1.54 0.92 -5.05
C ILE A 106 -0.29 1.79 -5.07
N PHE A 107 -0.39 3.00 -4.54
CA PHE A 107 0.75 3.89 -4.36
C PHE A 107 1.41 3.67 -2.99
N ASP A 108 2.68 3.27 -2.95
CA ASP A 108 3.53 3.36 -1.75
C ASP A 108 4.18 4.73 -1.72
N ARG A 109 3.57 5.65 -1.00
CA ARG A 109 3.72 7.11 -1.10
C ARG A 109 3.15 7.67 -2.41
N SER A 110 2.65 8.87 -2.34
CA SER A 110 1.94 9.51 -3.45
C SER A 110 2.29 11.00 -3.54
N TRP A 111 1.43 11.78 -4.18
CA TRP A 111 1.52 13.24 -4.20
C TRP A 111 1.51 13.88 -2.80
N TYR A 112 1.10 13.16 -1.79
CA TYR A 112 1.17 13.60 -0.39
C TYR A 112 2.60 13.72 0.16
N ASN A 113 3.62 13.29 -0.57
CA ASN A 113 5.02 13.62 -0.27
C ASN A 113 5.22 15.14 -0.13
N ARG A 114 4.48 15.97 -0.90
CA ARG A 114 4.50 17.44 -0.81
C ARG A 114 4.09 17.92 0.57
N ALA A 115 3.03 17.34 1.16
CA ALA A 115 2.54 17.70 2.47
C ALA A 115 3.34 17.05 3.63
N GLY A 116 4.08 15.99 3.36
CA GLY A 116 4.90 15.26 4.32
C GLY A 116 6.39 15.59 4.21
N VAL A 117 7.13 14.65 3.63
CA VAL A 117 8.60 14.70 3.59
C VAL A 117 9.14 15.96 2.91
N GLU A 118 8.53 16.41 1.82
CA GLU A 118 9.05 17.59 1.10
C GLU A 118 8.89 18.86 1.94
N ARG A 119 7.77 19.01 2.64
CA ARG A 119 7.55 20.13 3.56
C ARG A 119 8.52 20.10 4.73
N VAL A 120 8.64 18.95 5.40
CA VAL A 120 9.43 18.84 6.62
C VAL A 120 10.93 18.95 6.33
N MET A 121 11.40 18.38 5.23
CA MET A 121 12.82 18.39 4.85
C MET A 121 13.24 19.62 4.03
N GLY A 122 12.29 20.51 3.71
CA GLY A 122 12.60 21.72 2.95
C GLY A 122 12.82 21.48 1.46
N PHE A 123 12.27 20.39 0.90
CA PHE A 123 12.36 20.10 -0.54
C PHE A 123 11.33 20.86 -1.37
N CYS A 124 10.38 21.54 -0.72
CA CYS A 124 9.48 22.49 -1.34
C CYS A 124 9.43 23.79 -0.53
N ASN A 125 9.14 24.92 -1.19
CA ASN A 125 8.94 26.18 -0.52
C ASN A 125 7.53 26.28 0.08
N LYS A 126 7.26 27.37 0.83
CA LYS A 126 5.97 27.59 1.49
C LYS A 126 4.84 27.74 0.47
N GLU A 127 5.06 28.46 -0.61
CA GLU A 127 4.06 28.69 -1.64
C GLU A 127 3.63 27.38 -2.33
N GLN A 128 4.59 26.53 -2.72
CA GLN A 128 4.32 25.22 -3.29
C GLN A 128 3.53 24.31 -2.33
N TYR A 129 3.83 24.38 -1.05
CA TYR A 129 3.13 23.61 -0.02
C TYR A 129 1.68 24.07 0.17
N GLU A 130 1.45 25.38 0.35
CA GLU A 130 0.11 25.92 0.55
C GLU A 130 -0.77 25.72 -0.70
N SER A 131 -0.22 25.98 -1.88
CA SER A 131 -0.89 25.70 -3.15
C SER A 131 -1.27 24.22 -3.31
N PHE A 132 -0.41 23.31 -2.87
CA PHE A 132 -0.73 21.87 -2.89
C PHE A 132 -1.91 21.56 -1.97
N LEU A 133 -1.93 22.07 -0.75
CA LEU A 133 -3.02 21.80 0.20
C LEU A 133 -4.37 22.32 -0.30
N GLU A 134 -4.37 23.49 -0.95
CA GLU A 134 -5.56 24.10 -1.54
C GLU A 134 -6.10 23.31 -2.73
N HIS A 135 -5.23 22.90 -3.65
CA HIS A 135 -5.64 22.29 -4.92
C HIS A 135 -5.80 20.76 -4.85
N CYS A 136 -5.19 20.09 -3.87
CA CYS A 136 -5.24 18.63 -3.77
C CYS A 136 -6.69 18.08 -3.65
N PRO A 137 -7.58 18.62 -2.80
CA PRO A 137 -8.97 18.15 -2.74
C PRO A 137 -9.74 18.37 -4.05
N ILE A 138 -9.44 19.44 -4.77
CA ILE A 138 -10.06 19.74 -6.08
C ILE A 138 -9.62 18.69 -7.09
N PHE A 139 -8.33 18.41 -7.15
CA PHE A 139 -7.76 17.38 -8.03
C PHE A 139 -8.32 15.98 -7.71
N GLU A 140 -8.38 15.59 -6.44
CA GLU A 140 -8.97 14.32 -6.02
C GLU A 140 -10.47 14.25 -6.35
N GLY A 141 -11.16 15.39 -6.31
CA GLY A 141 -12.53 15.51 -6.79
C GLY A 141 -12.69 15.20 -8.28
N TYR A 142 -11.75 15.63 -9.13
CA TYR A 142 -11.74 15.24 -10.55
C TYR A 142 -11.46 13.75 -10.74
N ILE A 143 -10.52 13.18 -9.98
CA ILE A 143 -10.24 11.74 -10.01
C ILE A 143 -11.51 10.94 -9.71
N THR A 144 -12.19 11.25 -8.63
CA THR A 144 -13.40 10.51 -8.20
C THR A 144 -14.57 10.74 -9.15
N LYS A 145 -14.79 11.97 -9.64
CA LYS A 145 -15.81 12.28 -10.66
C LYS A 145 -15.55 11.58 -11.99
N SER A 146 -14.29 11.28 -12.32
CA SER A 146 -13.98 10.47 -13.51
C SER A 146 -14.38 8.99 -13.37
N GLY A 147 -14.87 8.55 -12.19
CA GLY A 147 -15.25 7.18 -11.90
C GLY A 147 -14.10 6.31 -11.35
N ILE A 148 -13.01 6.90 -10.89
CA ILE A 148 -11.96 6.19 -10.15
C ILE A 148 -12.35 6.18 -8.67
N VAL A 149 -12.36 5.00 -8.05
CA VAL A 149 -12.50 4.84 -6.61
C VAL A 149 -11.16 5.17 -5.96
N LEU A 150 -11.09 6.29 -5.24
CA LEU A 150 -9.88 6.73 -4.54
C LEU A 150 -10.00 6.41 -3.05
N ILE A 151 -9.05 5.65 -2.53
CA ILE A 151 -8.98 5.23 -1.12
C ILE A 151 -7.65 5.69 -0.54
N LYS A 152 -7.68 6.40 0.59
CA LYS A 152 -6.48 6.95 1.23
C LYS A 152 -6.28 6.34 2.62
N TYR A 153 -5.13 5.71 2.84
CA TYR A 153 -4.72 5.16 4.12
C TYR A 153 -3.54 5.93 4.71
N TRP A 154 -3.69 6.34 5.96
CA TRP A 154 -2.58 6.81 6.79
C TRP A 154 -2.26 5.75 7.84
N LEU A 155 -1.05 5.18 7.78
CA LEU A 155 -0.56 4.26 8.79
C LEU A 155 0.09 5.06 9.93
N GLU A 156 -0.57 5.06 11.08
CA GLU A 156 -0.07 5.73 12.28
C GLU A 156 0.71 4.76 13.13
N VAL A 157 1.94 5.14 13.51
CA VAL A 157 2.84 4.39 14.39
C VAL A 157 3.25 5.28 15.54
N SER A 158 3.33 4.72 16.76
CA SER A 158 3.83 5.44 17.92
C SER A 158 5.33 5.75 17.81
N ASN A 159 5.80 6.74 18.56
CA ASN A 159 7.21 7.11 18.60
C ASN A 159 8.06 5.94 19.09
N GLU A 160 7.62 5.28 20.13
CA GLU A 160 8.29 4.15 20.77
C GLU A 160 8.41 2.96 19.81
N GLU A 161 7.32 2.62 19.12
CA GLU A 161 7.33 1.51 18.16
C GLU A 161 8.16 1.85 16.93
N GLN A 162 8.17 3.09 16.44
CA GLN A 162 9.06 3.52 15.36
C GLN A 162 10.52 3.34 15.77
N ALA A 163 10.89 3.78 16.99
CA ALA A 163 12.25 3.61 17.53
C ALA A 163 12.67 2.14 17.55
N ARG A 164 11.80 1.29 18.11
CA ARG A 164 12.03 -0.15 18.18
C ARG A 164 12.21 -0.78 16.80
N ARG A 165 11.44 -0.31 15.81
CA ARG A 165 11.54 -0.81 14.42
C ARG A 165 12.82 -0.39 13.75
N PHE A 166 13.30 0.82 13.99
CA PHE A 166 14.56 1.30 13.44
C PHE A 166 15.73 0.55 14.06
N GLY A 167 15.77 0.37 15.39
CA GLY A 167 16.76 -0.46 16.06
C GLY A 167 16.83 -1.87 15.47
N ALA A 168 15.69 -2.53 15.32
CA ALA A 168 15.63 -3.87 14.72
C ALA A 168 16.04 -3.92 13.23
N ARG A 169 16.08 -2.80 12.50
CA ARG A 169 16.63 -2.74 11.13
C ARG A 169 18.16 -2.64 11.16
N VAL A 170 18.72 -1.92 12.12
CA VAL A 170 20.19 -1.79 12.28
C VAL A 170 20.81 -3.16 12.55
N GLU A 171 20.16 -3.97 13.38
CA GLU A 171 20.67 -5.27 13.83
C GLU A 171 20.48 -6.41 12.81
N ASP A 172 19.56 -6.29 11.86
CA ASP A 172 19.20 -7.36 10.91
C ASP A 172 19.75 -7.07 9.52
N PRO A 173 20.78 -7.81 9.03
CA PRO A 173 21.38 -7.60 7.71
C PRO A 173 20.38 -7.66 6.56
N VAL A 174 19.30 -8.45 6.71
CA VAL A 174 18.23 -8.57 5.70
C VAL A 174 17.29 -7.35 5.69
N ARG A 175 17.41 -6.46 6.69
CA ARG A 175 16.57 -5.27 6.85
C ARG A 175 17.33 -3.96 6.81
N GLN A 176 18.65 -3.97 6.90
CA GLN A 176 19.49 -2.76 6.88
C GLN A 176 19.22 -1.89 5.66
N TRP A 177 19.01 -2.48 4.49
CA TRP A 177 18.70 -1.78 3.26
C TRP A 177 17.40 -0.93 3.32
N LYS A 178 16.53 -1.16 4.32
CA LYS A 178 15.32 -0.38 4.57
C LYS A 178 15.56 0.88 5.37
N LEU A 179 16.77 1.05 5.90
CA LEU A 179 17.18 2.31 6.53
C LEU A 179 17.66 3.24 5.41
N SER A 180 16.86 4.24 5.13
CA SER A 180 17.24 5.31 4.21
C SER A 180 17.98 6.44 4.93
N PRO A 181 18.77 7.25 4.23
CA PRO A 181 19.36 8.48 4.81
C PRO A 181 18.30 9.44 5.39
N MET A 182 17.01 9.29 5.01
CA MET A 182 15.92 10.11 5.50
C MET A 182 15.32 9.61 6.81
N ASP A 183 15.52 8.34 7.18
CA ASP A 183 14.87 7.75 8.37
C ASP A 183 15.34 8.41 9.68
N LEU A 184 16.65 8.66 9.84
CA LEU A 184 17.19 9.29 11.04
C LEU A 184 16.75 10.77 11.16
N PRO A 185 16.94 11.63 10.14
CA PRO A 185 16.41 12.99 10.18
C PRO A 185 14.88 13.06 10.38
N SER A 186 14.12 12.09 9.85
CA SER A 186 12.66 12.05 10.04
C SER A 186 12.29 11.80 11.50
N ARG A 187 13.11 11.01 12.22
CA ARG A 187 12.90 10.75 13.63
C ARG A 187 13.20 11.97 14.49
N GLU A 188 14.28 12.67 14.23
CA GLU A 188 14.64 13.91 14.94
C GLU A 188 13.56 14.98 14.78
N ARG A 189 12.90 15.02 13.64
CA ARG A 189 11.81 15.96 13.31
C ARG A 189 10.41 15.41 13.59
N TRP A 190 10.26 14.54 14.58
CA TRP A 190 8.98 13.88 14.91
C TRP A 190 7.80 14.84 14.99
N TYR A 191 7.95 15.95 15.69
CA TYR A 191 6.87 16.91 15.86
C TYR A 191 6.61 17.76 14.62
N ASP A 192 7.61 17.98 13.77
CA ASP A 192 7.42 18.65 12.48
C ASP A 192 6.56 17.76 11.55
N TYR A 193 6.85 16.46 11.54
CA TYR A 193 6.00 15.49 10.84
C TYR A 193 4.59 15.39 11.43
N SER A 194 4.43 15.52 12.75
CA SER A 194 3.11 15.54 13.39
C SER A 194 2.30 16.75 12.92
N ARG A 195 2.88 17.95 12.96
CA ARG A 195 2.23 19.17 12.48
C ARG A 195 1.91 19.11 10.98
N ALA A 196 2.82 18.57 10.17
CA ALA A 196 2.60 18.40 8.74
C ALA A 196 1.46 17.43 8.45
N ARG A 197 1.40 16.28 9.16
CA ARG A 197 0.29 15.32 9.09
C ARG A 197 -1.04 15.98 9.45
N ASP A 198 -1.12 16.64 10.59
CA ASP A 198 -2.37 17.22 11.07
C ASP A 198 -2.89 18.26 10.08
N ARG A 199 -2.03 19.17 9.61
CA ARG A 199 -2.37 20.16 8.59
C ARG A 199 -2.81 19.50 7.25
N MET A 200 -2.14 18.43 6.85
CA MET A 200 -2.52 17.67 5.66
C MET A 200 -3.90 17.03 5.80
N LEU A 201 -4.16 16.38 6.93
CA LEU A 201 -5.46 15.75 7.19
C LEU A 201 -6.57 16.82 7.21
N ASP A 202 -6.37 17.92 7.96
CA ASP A 202 -7.35 19.01 8.02
C ASP A 202 -7.69 19.60 6.65
N ALA A 203 -6.68 19.77 5.79
CA ALA A 203 -6.88 20.36 4.47
C ALA A 203 -7.44 19.39 3.42
N THR A 204 -7.23 18.08 3.57
CA THR A 204 -7.48 17.13 2.50
C THR A 204 -8.42 15.98 2.88
N ASP A 205 -8.98 15.95 4.10
CA ASP A 205 -10.02 14.98 4.48
C ASP A 205 -11.36 15.42 3.90
N SER A 206 -11.67 14.95 2.72
CA SER A 206 -12.87 15.37 1.98
C SER A 206 -13.90 14.25 1.89
N LYS A 207 -15.18 14.61 1.73
CA LYS A 207 -16.29 13.63 1.60
C LYS A 207 -16.12 12.68 0.40
N HIS A 208 -15.49 13.13 -0.68
CA HIS A 208 -15.30 12.33 -1.89
C HIS A 208 -14.02 11.47 -1.85
N ALA A 209 -13.08 11.79 -0.95
CA ALA A 209 -11.85 11.05 -0.74
C ALA A 209 -11.41 11.16 0.73
N PRO A 210 -12.07 10.47 1.67
CA PRO A 210 -11.74 10.53 3.07
C PRO A 210 -10.43 9.81 3.39
N TRP A 211 -9.76 10.26 4.46
CA TRP A 211 -8.64 9.56 5.03
C TRP A 211 -9.09 8.44 5.98
N HIS A 212 -8.43 7.30 5.88
CA HIS A 212 -8.63 6.17 6.79
C HIS A 212 -7.35 5.94 7.59
N ILE A 213 -7.44 6.16 8.90
CA ILE A 213 -6.29 6.04 9.81
C ILE A 213 -6.17 4.59 10.29
N VAL A 214 -5.01 3.98 10.06
CA VAL A 214 -4.70 2.61 10.47
C VAL A 214 -3.73 2.63 11.64
N ARG A 215 -4.14 2.18 12.82
CA ARG A 215 -3.22 1.93 13.94
C ARG A 215 -2.25 0.84 13.55
N SER A 216 -0.94 1.12 13.56
CA SER A 216 0.04 0.21 12.95
C SER A 216 1.11 -0.32 13.90
N ASP A 217 1.01 -0.10 15.19
CA ASP A 217 1.94 -0.63 16.18
C ASP A 217 1.95 -2.16 16.19
N ASP A 218 0.80 -2.80 16.15
CA ASP A 218 0.72 -4.22 15.83
C ASP A 218 0.58 -4.43 14.32
N LYS A 219 1.67 -4.85 13.69
CA LYS A 219 1.74 -5.08 12.24
C LYS A 219 0.76 -6.16 11.74
N LYS A 220 0.49 -7.17 12.55
CA LYS A 220 -0.44 -8.26 12.16
C LYS A 220 -1.87 -7.72 12.11
N ARG A 221 -2.29 -7.05 13.17
CA ARG A 221 -3.62 -6.41 13.26
C ARG A 221 -3.80 -5.34 12.19
N ALA A 222 -2.80 -4.46 12.02
CA ALA A 222 -2.84 -3.41 11.00
C ALA A 222 -3.10 -3.97 9.60
N ARG A 223 -2.42 -5.06 9.23
CA ARG A 223 -2.60 -5.72 7.92
C ARG A 223 -4.00 -6.30 7.78
N LEU A 224 -4.46 -7.08 8.75
CA LEU A 224 -5.79 -7.70 8.70
C LEU A 224 -6.89 -6.63 8.65
N ASN A 225 -6.82 -5.63 9.52
CA ASN A 225 -7.79 -4.55 9.58
C ASN A 225 -7.82 -3.73 8.28
N CYS A 226 -6.64 -3.39 7.74
CA CYS A 226 -6.55 -2.65 6.49
C CYS A 226 -7.14 -3.44 5.31
N ILE A 227 -6.86 -4.74 5.19
CA ILE A 227 -7.43 -5.59 4.12
C ILE A 227 -8.95 -5.72 4.32
N THR A 228 -9.42 -5.97 5.53
CA THR A 228 -10.85 -6.07 5.83
C THR A 228 -11.57 -4.78 5.46
N HIS A 229 -11.01 -3.63 5.84
CA HIS A 229 -11.57 -2.33 5.50
C HIS A 229 -11.57 -2.08 3.98
N LEU A 230 -10.47 -2.37 3.28
CA LEU A 230 -10.39 -2.25 1.83
C LEU A 230 -11.50 -3.06 1.14
N LEU A 231 -11.71 -4.30 1.56
CA LEU A 231 -12.75 -5.17 1.04
C LEU A 231 -14.16 -4.64 1.32
N SER A 232 -14.38 -3.96 2.45
CA SER A 232 -15.69 -3.38 2.80
C SER A 232 -16.06 -2.14 1.99
N LEU A 233 -15.07 -1.39 1.50
CA LEU A 233 -15.29 -0.17 0.72
C LEU A 233 -15.73 -0.44 -0.73
N ILE A 234 -15.47 -1.63 -1.24
CA ILE A 234 -15.73 -1.97 -2.64
C ILE A 234 -16.78 -3.08 -2.68
N PRO A 235 -18.05 -2.78 -3.06
CA PRO A 235 -19.05 -3.81 -3.16
C PRO A 235 -18.70 -4.78 -4.30
N TYR A 236 -18.38 -6.01 -3.97
CA TYR A 236 -18.07 -7.06 -4.93
C TYR A 236 -18.90 -8.31 -4.67
N LYS A 237 -19.09 -9.12 -5.71
CA LYS A 237 -19.79 -10.40 -5.65
C LYS A 237 -18.90 -11.52 -6.13
N LYS A 238 -19.10 -12.71 -5.58
CA LYS A 238 -18.46 -13.92 -6.08
C LYS A 238 -19.01 -14.20 -7.49
N LEU A 239 -18.12 -14.23 -8.47
CA LEU A 239 -18.49 -14.63 -9.83
C LEU A 239 -18.62 -16.16 -9.93
N PRO A 240 -19.54 -16.67 -10.75
CA PRO A 240 -19.59 -18.09 -11.08
C PRO A 240 -18.23 -18.54 -11.62
N ARG A 241 -17.77 -19.71 -11.20
CA ARG A 241 -16.59 -20.35 -11.78
C ARG A 241 -17.04 -21.51 -12.66
N GLU A 242 -16.63 -21.50 -13.91
CA GLU A 242 -16.77 -22.66 -14.76
C GLU A 242 -15.93 -23.83 -14.19
N LYS A 243 -16.49 -25.04 -14.30
CA LYS A 243 -15.74 -26.27 -13.95
C LYS A 243 -14.68 -26.50 -15.02
N ILE A 244 -13.45 -26.15 -14.72
CA ILE A 244 -12.32 -26.40 -15.64
C ILE A 244 -11.95 -27.86 -15.53
N LYS A 245 -12.05 -28.61 -16.66
CA LYS A 245 -11.44 -29.92 -16.80
C LYS A 245 -10.05 -29.74 -17.39
N ILE A 246 -9.04 -30.22 -16.67
CA ILE A 246 -7.68 -30.24 -17.21
C ILE A 246 -7.65 -31.27 -18.35
N PRO A 247 -7.34 -30.89 -19.60
CA PRO A 247 -7.29 -31.82 -20.70
C PRO A 247 -6.11 -32.76 -20.51
N THR A 248 -6.26 -33.99 -20.99
CA THR A 248 -5.14 -34.92 -21.09
C THR A 248 -4.14 -34.43 -22.13
N ARG A 249 -2.85 -34.72 -21.92
CA ARG A 249 -1.80 -34.35 -22.87
C ARG A 249 -2.05 -35.05 -24.22
N SER A 250 -2.04 -34.28 -25.31
CA SER A 250 -2.09 -34.83 -26.66
C SER A 250 -0.79 -35.60 -26.96
N ASN A 251 -0.94 -36.76 -27.57
CA ASN A 251 0.20 -37.54 -28.11
C ASN A 251 0.54 -37.15 -29.56
N LYS A 252 -0.20 -36.24 -30.19
CA LYS A 252 0.08 -35.76 -31.55
C LYS A 252 1.41 -35.00 -31.55
N GLY A 253 2.32 -35.38 -32.42
CA GLY A 253 3.66 -34.77 -32.48
C GLY A 253 4.58 -35.17 -31.32
N ARG A 254 4.37 -36.33 -30.69
CA ARG A 254 5.20 -36.84 -29.60
C ARG A 254 6.66 -36.95 -30.04
N TYR A 255 7.58 -36.38 -29.24
CA TYR A 255 9.03 -36.56 -29.36
C TYR A 255 9.63 -36.78 -27.97
N ASP A 256 10.89 -37.19 -27.89
CA ASP A 256 11.58 -37.38 -26.62
C ASP A 256 12.12 -36.03 -26.09
N ASP A 257 11.27 -35.31 -25.37
CA ASP A 257 11.61 -34.02 -24.72
C ASP A 257 12.59 -34.21 -23.55
N HIS A 258 12.62 -35.39 -22.93
CA HIS A 258 13.57 -35.70 -21.87
C HIS A 258 15.01 -35.85 -22.41
N ALA A 259 15.21 -36.47 -23.57
CA ALA A 259 16.53 -36.59 -24.17
C ALA A 259 17.14 -35.21 -24.49
N THR A 260 16.31 -34.25 -24.90
CA THR A 260 16.74 -32.88 -25.18
C THR A 260 17.18 -32.17 -23.88
N MET A 261 16.43 -32.34 -22.79
CA MET A 261 16.74 -31.72 -21.49
C MET A 261 17.97 -32.32 -20.83
N LYS A 262 18.25 -33.63 -20.95
CA LYS A 262 19.47 -34.30 -20.43
C LYS A 262 20.76 -33.61 -20.88
N LYS A 263 20.75 -32.93 -22.04
CA LYS A 263 21.91 -32.23 -22.60
C LYS A 263 22.07 -30.79 -22.10
N ARG A 264 21.17 -30.31 -21.20
CA ARG A 264 21.17 -28.96 -20.67
C ARG A 264 21.81 -28.93 -19.28
N GLY A 265 22.41 -27.79 -18.92
CA GLY A 265 22.88 -27.56 -17.58
C GLY A 265 21.72 -27.24 -16.63
N PHE A 266 21.53 -28.06 -15.62
CA PHE A 266 20.57 -27.79 -14.54
C PHE A 266 21.27 -27.06 -13.38
N ILE A 267 20.50 -26.25 -12.66
CA ILE A 267 20.98 -25.70 -11.40
C ILE A 267 21.19 -26.86 -10.41
N PRO A 268 22.32 -26.92 -9.71
CA PRO A 268 22.55 -27.96 -8.71
C PRO A 268 21.47 -27.97 -7.64
N GLU A 269 20.96 -29.14 -7.33
CA GLU A 269 20.06 -29.35 -6.19
C GLU A 269 20.91 -29.43 -4.92
N VAL A 270 20.87 -28.38 -4.07
CA VAL A 270 21.65 -28.31 -2.83
C VAL A 270 20.76 -28.38 -1.58
N TYR A 271 19.44 -28.53 -1.74
CA TYR A 271 18.42 -28.69 -0.68
C TYR A 271 17.50 -29.86 -1.01
#